data_c4a8b965950051ed767dd3648d4b71dc
#
_entry.id   c4a8b965950051ed767dd3648d4b71dc
#
_cell.length_a   1.000
_cell.length_b   1.000
_cell.length_c   1.000
_cell.angle_alpha   90.00
_cell.angle_beta   90.00
_cell.angle_gamma   90.00
#
_symmetry.space_group_name_H-M   'P 1'
#
loop_
_entity.id
_entity.type
_entity.pdbx_description
1 polymer ?
#
loop_
_entity_poly.entity_id
_entity_poly.type
_entity_poly.pdbx_seq_one_letter_code
_entity_poly.pdbx_strand_id
1 'polypeptide(L)'
;MRFPKKYEHFDNREERAAFIAETFEKEISQSSSVLDVGCDYNTLKKIVGSKVTGIDLYGDPDYKVDFEKEKLLRFKDGEFDFVVCTEVLEHLENFHEIIDELIRVSNRYILISLPNCMDIFTRLNILFRGKAGKFYGLPFEKPADRHRWFFSHTDIERFFQHYASRHELSIARRFLHCNFSHTWRGNLVRACVKFFNLDSAAQSYWILIEKN
;
A
#
# COMPACT_ATOMS: atom_id res chain seq x y z
N MET A 1 -13.94 11.34 -11.84
CA MET A 1 -12.93 12.02 -11.01
C MET A 1 -11.56 11.66 -11.57
N ARG A 2 -10.62 12.60 -11.72
CA ARG A 2 -9.26 12.31 -12.19
C ARG A 2 -8.32 12.30 -11.00
N PHE A 3 -7.44 11.28 -10.92
CA PHE A 3 -6.47 11.15 -9.84
C PHE A 3 -5.11 11.73 -10.25
N PRO A 4 -4.39 12.38 -9.32
CA PRO A 4 -2.96 12.61 -9.49
C PRO A 4 -2.25 11.28 -9.73
N LYS A 5 -1.21 11.29 -10.58
CA LYS A 5 -0.44 10.08 -10.89
C LYS A 5 1.03 10.30 -10.60
N LYS A 6 1.65 9.28 -10.00
CA LYS A 6 3.09 9.15 -9.85
C LYS A 6 3.61 8.05 -10.77
N TYR A 7 4.80 8.24 -11.32
CA TYR A 7 5.36 7.41 -12.39
C TYR A 7 6.76 6.89 -12.04
N GLU A 8 7.11 6.89 -10.78
CA GLU A 8 8.35 6.32 -10.27
C GLU A 8 8.31 4.80 -10.43
N HIS A 9 9.44 4.22 -10.83
CA HIS A 9 9.59 2.79 -10.98
C HIS A 9 10.34 2.24 -9.78
N PHE A 10 9.82 1.16 -9.20
CA PHE A 10 10.52 0.36 -8.21
C PHE A 10 10.24 -1.12 -8.44
N ASP A 11 11.31 -1.93 -8.40
CA ASP A 11 11.27 -3.38 -8.62
C ASP A 11 11.33 -4.18 -7.32
N ASN A 12 11.73 -3.52 -6.24
CA ASN A 12 12.00 -4.17 -4.95
C ASN A 12 11.49 -3.32 -3.77
N ARG A 13 11.58 -3.89 -2.58
CA ARG A 13 11.10 -3.25 -1.35
C ARG A 13 11.97 -2.08 -0.90
N GLU A 14 13.27 -2.12 -1.17
CA GLU A 14 14.22 -1.05 -0.88
C GLU A 14 13.85 0.23 -1.65
N GLU A 15 13.61 0.11 -2.95
CA GLU A 15 13.20 1.23 -3.79
C GLU A 15 11.82 1.76 -3.39
N ARG A 16 10.88 0.88 -3.01
CA ARG A 16 9.59 1.29 -2.47
C ARG A 16 9.73 2.05 -1.15
N ALA A 17 10.58 1.59 -0.24
CA ALA A 17 10.85 2.28 1.00
C ALA A 17 11.50 3.66 0.78
N ALA A 18 12.43 3.77 -0.18
CA ALA A 18 13.01 5.04 -0.60
C ALA A 18 11.95 5.99 -1.17
N PHE A 19 11.06 5.47 -2.02
CA PHE A 19 9.91 6.23 -2.54
C PHE A 19 8.98 6.74 -1.43
N ILE A 20 8.72 5.93 -0.39
CA ILE A 20 7.92 6.34 0.78
C ILE A 20 8.65 7.46 1.52
N ALA A 21 9.94 7.27 1.84
CA ALA A 21 10.73 8.23 2.58
C ALA A 21 10.79 9.60 1.88
N GLU A 22 10.99 9.62 0.55
CA GLU A 22 11.04 10.83 -0.27
C GLU A 22 9.65 11.48 -0.43
N THR A 23 8.64 10.68 -0.83
CA THR A 23 7.29 11.19 -1.13
C THR A 23 6.60 11.77 0.09
N PHE A 24 6.88 11.23 1.27
CA PHE A 24 6.26 11.60 2.55
C PHE A 24 7.27 12.17 3.55
N GLU A 25 8.38 12.72 3.04
CA GLU A 25 9.46 13.32 3.85
C GLU A 25 8.91 14.34 4.86
N LYS A 26 7.99 15.20 4.43
CA LYS A 26 7.39 16.21 5.31
C LYS A 26 6.67 15.59 6.49
N GLU A 27 5.79 14.63 6.23
CA GLU A 27 5.00 13.97 7.28
C GLU A 27 5.90 13.12 8.19
N ILE A 28 6.85 12.40 7.60
CA ILE A 28 7.82 11.60 8.34
C ILE A 28 8.73 12.50 9.21
N SER A 29 9.22 13.63 8.68
CA SER A 29 10.10 14.53 9.45
C SER A 29 9.39 15.18 10.64
N GLN A 30 8.10 15.43 10.51
CA GLN A 30 7.26 15.99 11.59
C GLN A 30 6.83 14.95 12.65
N SER A 31 7.06 13.66 12.37
CA SER A 31 6.69 12.57 13.26
C SER A 31 7.85 12.17 14.15
N SER A 32 7.58 11.98 15.44
CA SER A 32 8.54 11.48 16.43
C SER A 32 8.61 9.96 16.44
N SER A 33 7.52 9.30 16.05
CA SER A 33 7.36 7.85 16.03
C SER A 33 6.66 7.38 14.74
N VAL A 34 7.20 6.32 14.13
CA VAL A 34 6.68 5.74 12.87
C VAL A 34 6.51 4.24 13.07
N LEU A 35 5.34 3.70 12.70
CA LEU A 35 5.09 2.25 12.63
C LEU A 35 5.12 1.82 11.16
N ASP A 36 5.93 0.82 10.83
CA ASP A 36 5.97 0.17 9.51
C ASP A 36 5.37 -1.23 9.60
N VAL A 37 4.15 -1.38 9.10
CA VAL A 37 3.37 -2.62 9.12
C VAL A 37 3.63 -3.39 7.83
N GLY A 38 4.18 -4.60 7.95
CA GLY A 38 4.68 -5.37 6.80
C GLY A 38 6.08 -4.92 6.38
N CYS A 39 6.95 -4.65 7.35
CA CYS A 39 8.28 -4.06 7.16
C CYS A 39 9.32 -5.00 6.56
N ASP A 40 9.08 -6.34 6.56
CA ASP A 40 10.00 -7.38 6.10
C ASP A 40 11.39 -7.27 6.77
N TYR A 41 12.39 -6.74 6.10
CA TYR A 41 13.75 -6.55 6.60
C TYR A 41 14.01 -5.13 7.16
N ASN A 42 12.98 -4.45 7.67
CA ASN A 42 13.08 -3.11 8.25
C ASN A 42 13.70 -2.07 7.28
N THR A 43 13.35 -2.14 6.00
CA THR A 43 13.97 -1.32 4.96
C THR A 43 13.68 0.17 5.15
N LEU A 44 12.46 0.53 5.52
CA LEU A 44 12.12 1.92 5.82
C LEU A 44 12.90 2.44 7.04
N LYS A 45 13.08 1.61 8.07
CA LYS A 45 13.88 1.95 9.25
C LYS A 45 15.35 2.22 8.90
N LYS A 46 15.93 1.46 7.98
CA LYS A 46 17.32 1.67 7.51
C LYS A 46 17.51 3.04 6.83
N ILE A 47 16.46 3.57 6.21
CA ILE A 47 16.47 4.86 5.51
C ILE A 47 16.14 6.01 6.47
N VAL A 48 15.07 5.86 7.27
CA VAL A 48 14.51 6.94 8.10
C VAL A 48 15.16 7.02 9.47
N GLY A 49 15.64 5.90 10.00
CA GLY A 49 16.33 5.83 11.29
C GLY A 49 15.51 5.22 12.42
N SER A 50 16.02 5.38 13.64
CA SER A 50 15.56 4.68 14.85
C SER A 50 14.14 5.01 15.33
N LYS A 51 13.52 6.07 14.81
CA LYS A 51 12.12 6.40 15.12
C LYS A 51 11.11 5.47 14.46
N VAL A 52 11.54 4.60 13.53
CA VAL A 52 10.70 3.61 12.88
C VAL A 52 10.72 2.32 13.69
N THR A 53 9.53 1.81 13.99
CA THR A 53 9.30 0.47 14.56
C THR A 53 8.69 -0.38 13.45
N GLY A 54 9.38 -1.46 13.08
CA GLY A 54 8.93 -2.37 12.05
C GLY A 54 8.27 -3.61 12.63
N ILE A 55 7.12 -4.00 12.08
CA ILE A 55 6.42 -5.24 12.45
C ILE A 55 6.09 -6.06 11.21
N ASP A 56 6.31 -7.36 11.29
CA ASP A 56 6.00 -8.33 10.23
C ASP A 56 5.96 -9.73 10.81
N LEU A 57 5.36 -10.69 10.10
CA LEU A 57 5.45 -12.11 10.41
C LEU A 57 6.80 -12.69 9.93
N TYR A 58 7.33 -12.16 8.84
CA TYR A 58 8.52 -12.64 8.13
C TYR A 58 9.66 -11.61 8.20
N GLY A 59 10.81 -11.96 7.62
CA GLY A 59 11.95 -11.07 7.56
C GLY A 59 12.66 -10.87 8.90
N ASP A 60 13.12 -9.65 9.13
CA ASP A 60 13.85 -9.20 10.33
C ASP A 60 13.19 -7.95 10.95
N PRO A 61 11.94 -8.06 11.44
CA PRO A 61 11.21 -6.97 12.08
C PRO A 61 11.70 -6.72 13.51
N ASP A 62 11.36 -5.56 14.09
CA ASP A 62 11.55 -5.31 15.53
C ASP A 62 10.65 -6.21 16.37
N TYR A 63 9.42 -6.46 15.86
CA TYR A 63 8.51 -7.42 16.50
C TYR A 63 7.87 -8.32 15.44
N LYS A 64 7.92 -9.63 15.65
CA LYS A 64 7.17 -10.60 14.86
C LYS A 64 5.71 -10.56 15.27
N VAL A 65 4.83 -10.30 14.31
CA VAL A 65 3.38 -10.18 14.51
C VAL A 65 2.65 -10.95 13.40
N ASP A 66 1.80 -11.87 13.80
CA ASP A 66 0.85 -12.52 12.89
C ASP A 66 -0.46 -11.70 12.88
N PHE A 67 -0.63 -10.85 11.87
CA PHE A 67 -1.77 -9.94 11.78
C PHE A 67 -3.13 -10.65 11.75
N GLU A 68 -3.16 -11.91 11.33
CA GLU A 68 -4.38 -12.73 11.33
C GLU A 68 -4.77 -13.19 12.74
N LYS A 69 -3.81 -13.28 13.67
CA LYS A 69 -4.03 -13.81 15.03
C LYS A 69 -3.97 -12.73 16.10
N GLU A 70 -2.97 -11.86 16.02
CA GLU A 70 -2.64 -10.94 17.11
C GLU A 70 -3.15 -9.53 16.87
N LYS A 71 -3.42 -9.15 15.58
CA LYS A 71 -3.70 -7.77 15.20
C LYS A 71 -2.56 -6.84 15.64
N LEU A 72 -2.88 -5.62 16.09
CA LEU A 72 -1.90 -4.64 16.63
C LEU A 72 -2.12 -4.35 18.11
N LEU A 73 -2.75 -5.27 18.83
CA LEU A 73 -3.17 -5.09 20.24
C LEU A 73 -2.04 -4.77 21.22
N ARG A 74 -0.78 -5.10 20.86
CA ARG A 74 0.40 -4.78 21.69
C ARG A 74 0.69 -3.29 21.83
N PHE A 75 0.18 -2.46 20.89
CA PHE A 75 0.41 -1.02 20.88
C PHE A 75 -0.79 -0.29 21.46
N LYS A 76 -0.50 0.87 22.08
CA LYS A 76 -1.52 1.73 22.68
C LYS A 76 -2.22 2.58 21.60
N ASP A 77 -3.36 3.11 21.96
CA ASP A 77 -4.07 4.08 21.13
C ASP A 77 -3.19 5.33 20.92
N GLY A 78 -3.05 5.74 19.64
CA GLY A 78 -2.28 6.93 19.28
C GLY A 78 -0.78 6.83 19.59
N GLU A 79 -0.20 5.65 19.63
CA GLU A 79 1.22 5.46 19.96
C GLU A 79 2.17 5.98 18.88
N PHE A 80 1.73 6.01 17.63
CA PHE A 80 2.56 6.39 16.49
C PHE A 80 2.01 7.62 15.77
N ASP A 81 2.86 8.61 15.54
CA ASP A 81 2.48 9.80 14.77
C ASP A 81 2.24 9.49 13.29
N PHE A 82 2.94 8.49 12.75
CA PHE A 82 2.82 8.06 11.37
C PHE A 82 2.81 6.54 11.27
N VAL A 83 1.76 5.99 10.67
CA VAL A 83 1.61 4.55 10.44
C VAL A 83 1.68 4.27 8.95
N VAL A 84 2.54 3.35 8.54
CA VAL A 84 2.72 2.93 7.15
C VAL A 84 2.25 1.48 7.01
N CYS A 85 1.38 1.20 6.05
CA CYS A 85 0.91 -0.14 5.72
C CYS A 85 0.78 -0.25 4.19
N THR A 86 1.80 -0.79 3.53
CA THR A 86 1.86 -0.81 2.07
C THR A 86 1.97 -2.21 1.52
N GLU A 87 1.01 -2.60 0.65
CA GLU A 87 0.95 -3.94 0.03
C GLU A 87 0.91 -5.07 1.08
N VAL A 88 0.03 -4.94 2.08
CA VAL A 88 -0.16 -5.90 3.18
C VAL A 88 -1.62 -6.32 3.30
N LEU A 89 -2.54 -5.37 3.29
CA LEU A 89 -3.94 -5.61 3.62
C LEU A 89 -4.64 -6.59 2.67
N GLU A 90 -4.26 -6.60 1.41
CA GLU A 90 -4.79 -7.51 0.38
C GLU A 90 -4.51 -8.98 0.66
N HIS A 91 -3.54 -9.28 1.52
CA HIS A 91 -3.16 -10.63 1.91
C HIS A 91 -3.95 -11.14 3.13
N LEU A 92 -4.64 -10.25 3.88
CA LEU A 92 -5.27 -10.54 5.16
C LEU A 92 -6.77 -10.79 5.01
N GLU A 93 -7.29 -11.84 5.69
CA GLU A 93 -8.73 -12.10 5.77
C GLU A 93 -9.43 -11.04 6.61
N ASN A 94 -8.79 -10.62 7.70
CA ASN A 94 -9.28 -9.61 8.65
C ASN A 94 -8.92 -8.17 8.24
N PHE A 95 -9.01 -7.87 6.94
CA PHE A 95 -8.69 -6.58 6.32
C PHE A 95 -9.29 -5.38 7.06
N HIS A 96 -10.57 -5.44 7.41
CA HIS A 96 -11.29 -4.33 8.05
C HIS A 96 -10.81 -4.10 9.48
N GLU A 97 -10.62 -5.17 10.23
CA GLU A 97 -10.16 -5.09 11.62
C GLU A 97 -8.73 -4.54 11.70
N ILE A 98 -7.87 -4.86 10.72
CA ILE A 98 -6.53 -4.28 10.69
C ILE A 98 -6.58 -2.80 10.34
N ILE A 99 -7.48 -2.34 9.47
CA ILE A 99 -7.66 -0.90 9.23
C ILE A 99 -8.11 -0.18 10.52
N ASP A 100 -9.05 -0.76 11.27
CA ASP A 100 -9.47 -0.20 12.57
C ASP A 100 -8.27 -0.09 13.53
N GLU A 101 -7.41 -1.10 13.56
CA GLU A 101 -6.20 -1.10 14.37
C GLU A 101 -5.17 -0.06 13.91
N LEU A 102 -4.95 0.09 12.58
CA LEU A 102 -4.09 1.15 12.05
C LEU A 102 -4.57 2.54 12.49
N ILE A 103 -5.89 2.76 12.47
CA ILE A 103 -6.50 4.01 12.95
C ILE A 103 -6.32 4.16 14.45
N ARG A 104 -6.52 3.08 15.22
CA ARG A 104 -6.41 3.10 16.68
C ARG A 104 -4.99 3.47 17.12
N VAL A 105 -3.97 2.81 16.56
CA VAL A 105 -2.56 3.03 16.96
C VAL A 105 -1.96 4.31 16.39
N SER A 106 -2.58 4.91 15.37
CA SER A 106 -2.14 6.17 14.80
C SER A 106 -2.60 7.34 15.64
N ASN A 107 -1.67 8.29 15.88
CA ASN A 107 -1.96 9.59 16.47
C ASN A 107 -2.34 10.62 15.41
N ARG A 108 -1.74 10.55 14.20
CA ARG A 108 -1.96 11.58 13.19
C ARG A 108 -2.07 11.06 11.76
N TYR A 109 -1.07 10.39 11.23
CA TYR A 109 -1.02 10.01 9.82
C TYR A 109 -1.08 8.51 9.61
N ILE A 110 -1.80 8.09 8.56
CA ILE A 110 -1.87 6.69 8.14
C ILE A 110 -1.66 6.65 6.63
N LEU A 111 -0.58 6.02 6.19
CA LEU A 111 -0.28 5.77 4.79
C LEU A 111 -0.64 4.34 4.44
N ILE A 112 -1.51 4.18 3.46
CA ILE A 112 -1.90 2.84 2.94
C ILE A 112 -1.65 2.81 1.44
N SER A 113 -1.09 1.71 0.95
CA SER A 113 -1.14 1.38 -0.48
C SER A 113 -1.79 0.02 -0.69
N LEU A 114 -2.53 -0.08 -1.80
CA LEU A 114 -3.22 -1.29 -2.22
C LEU A 114 -3.03 -1.50 -3.73
N PRO A 115 -2.88 -2.75 -4.20
CA PRO A 115 -2.76 -3.02 -5.62
C PRO A 115 -4.08 -2.76 -6.35
N ASN A 116 -3.99 -2.24 -7.56
CA ASN A 116 -5.12 -2.21 -8.49
C ASN A 116 -5.19 -3.52 -9.26
N CYS A 117 -5.96 -4.47 -8.74
CA CYS A 117 -6.10 -5.80 -9.33
C CYS A 117 -6.80 -5.79 -10.71
N MET A 118 -7.45 -4.68 -11.06
CA MET A 118 -8.19 -4.48 -12.30
C MET A 118 -7.54 -3.45 -13.23
N ASP A 119 -6.21 -3.34 -13.20
CA ASP A 119 -5.49 -2.51 -14.18
C ASP A 119 -5.70 -3.01 -15.61
N ILE A 120 -5.45 -2.15 -16.60
CA ILE A 120 -5.73 -2.47 -18.01
C ILE A 120 -4.96 -3.70 -18.50
N PHE A 121 -3.74 -3.93 -18.00
CA PHE A 121 -2.92 -5.07 -18.42
C PHE A 121 -3.48 -6.37 -17.86
N THR A 122 -3.93 -6.37 -16.60
CA THR A 122 -4.63 -7.50 -15.98
C THR A 122 -5.93 -7.81 -16.71
N ARG A 123 -6.75 -6.77 -17.06
CA ARG A 123 -7.98 -6.97 -17.84
C ARG A 123 -7.70 -7.58 -19.21
N LEU A 124 -6.70 -7.11 -19.93
CA LEU A 124 -6.29 -7.68 -21.22
C LEU A 124 -5.77 -9.10 -21.07
N ASN A 125 -5.03 -9.40 -20.01
CA ASN A 125 -4.54 -10.73 -19.72
C ASN A 125 -5.69 -11.72 -19.42
N ILE A 126 -6.70 -11.27 -18.66
CA ILE A 126 -7.92 -12.06 -18.43
C ILE A 126 -8.65 -12.29 -19.76
N LEU A 127 -8.88 -11.23 -20.54
CA LEU A 127 -9.63 -11.32 -21.79
C LEU A 127 -8.96 -12.26 -22.82
N PHE A 128 -7.65 -12.15 -23.01
CA PHE A 128 -6.93 -12.90 -24.05
C PHE A 128 -6.34 -14.23 -23.59
N ARG A 129 -6.08 -14.40 -22.29
CA ARG A 129 -5.40 -15.59 -21.74
C ARG A 129 -6.17 -16.32 -20.64
N GLY A 130 -7.29 -15.75 -20.17
CA GLY A 130 -8.07 -16.31 -19.07
C GLY A 130 -7.32 -16.31 -17.73
N LYS A 131 -6.32 -15.42 -17.51
CA LYS A 131 -5.46 -15.42 -16.33
C LYS A 131 -5.47 -14.04 -15.63
N ALA A 132 -5.82 -14.06 -14.34
CA ALA A 132 -5.85 -12.84 -13.49
C ALA A 132 -4.50 -12.50 -12.82
N GLY A 133 -3.41 -13.20 -13.16
CA GLY A 133 -2.10 -13.00 -12.55
C GLY A 133 -1.72 -14.09 -11.54
N LYS A 134 -0.49 -14.00 -11.00
CA LYS A 134 0.10 -15.06 -10.17
C LYS A 134 -0.58 -15.23 -8.80
N PHE A 135 -1.16 -14.17 -8.25
CA PHE A 135 -1.76 -14.20 -6.92
C PHE A 135 -3.20 -14.76 -6.88
N TYR A 136 -3.85 -14.96 -8.06
CA TYR A 136 -5.25 -15.37 -8.17
C TYR A 136 -5.45 -16.70 -8.88
N GLY A 137 -4.38 -17.33 -9.36
CA GLY A 137 -4.42 -18.62 -10.05
C GLY A 137 -4.69 -19.78 -9.09
N LEU A 138 -4.83 -20.98 -9.67
CA LEU A 138 -4.82 -22.24 -8.92
C LEU A 138 -3.41 -22.84 -9.02
N PRO A 139 -2.55 -22.63 -8.01
CA PRO A 139 -1.22 -23.24 -8.00
C PRO A 139 -1.29 -24.73 -7.66
N PHE A 140 -0.30 -25.51 -8.10
CA PHE A 140 -0.22 -26.93 -7.78
C PHE A 140 0.06 -27.20 -6.31
N GLU A 141 0.78 -26.28 -5.65
CA GLU A 141 1.09 -26.33 -4.22
C GLU A 141 0.44 -25.14 -3.50
N LYS A 142 0.21 -25.30 -2.19
CA LYS A 142 -0.33 -24.21 -1.37
C LYS A 142 0.66 -23.05 -1.37
N PRO A 143 0.28 -21.87 -1.89
CA PRO A 143 1.18 -20.73 -1.90
C PRO A 143 1.38 -20.19 -0.48
N ALA A 144 2.59 -19.74 -0.19
CA ALA A 144 2.90 -19.04 1.05
C ALA A 144 2.22 -17.66 1.11
N ASP A 145 1.98 -17.09 -0.08
CA ASP A 145 1.45 -15.75 -0.23
C ASP A 145 0.44 -15.69 -1.40
N ARG A 146 -0.72 -15.09 -1.14
CA ARG A 146 -1.76 -14.84 -2.15
C ARG A 146 -2.63 -13.67 -1.73
N HIS A 147 -3.18 -12.95 -2.73
CA HIS A 147 -4.22 -11.97 -2.45
C HIS A 147 -5.54 -12.66 -2.10
N ARG A 148 -6.16 -12.24 -1.04
CA ARG A 148 -7.50 -12.69 -0.61
C ARG A 148 -8.59 -11.81 -1.19
N TRP A 149 -8.24 -10.56 -1.51
CA TRP A 149 -9.14 -9.54 -2.02
C TRP A 149 -8.81 -9.19 -3.47
N PHE A 150 -9.84 -8.94 -4.26
CA PHE A 150 -9.73 -8.55 -5.66
C PHE A 150 -10.56 -7.29 -5.90
N PHE A 151 -9.90 -6.17 -6.07
CA PHE A 151 -10.55 -4.86 -6.19
C PHE A 151 -9.87 -3.98 -7.23
N SER A 152 -10.62 -3.00 -7.72
CA SER A 152 -10.12 -1.93 -8.58
C SER A 152 -9.75 -0.70 -7.75
N HIS A 153 -9.00 0.24 -8.36
CA HIS A 153 -8.74 1.53 -7.73
C HIS A 153 -10.03 2.31 -7.39
N THR A 154 -11.12 2.09 -8.12
CA THR A 154 -12.44 2.69 -7.84
C THR A 154 -13.10 2.10 -6.61
N ASP A 155 -12.94 0.80 -6.38
CA ASP A 155 -13.45 0.15 -5.17
C ASP A 155 -12.69 0.64 -3.94
N ILE A 156 -11.36 0.74 -4.05
CA ILE A 156 -10.50 1.28 -2.98
C ILE A 156 -10.90 2.72 -2.64
N GLU A 157 -11.09 3.57 -3.65
CA GLU A 157 -11.52 4.96 -3.46
C GLU A 157 -12.85 5.05 -2.73
N ARG A 158 -13.86 4.30 -3.18
CA ARG A 158 -15.20 4.28 -2.53
C ARG A 158 -15.13 3.80 -1.11
N PHE A 159 -14.34 2.76 -0.87
CA PHE A 159 -14.13 2.21 0.46
C PHE A 159 -13.56 3.26 1.41
N PHE A 160 -12.44 3.89 1.06
CA PHE A 160 -11.80 4.87 1.94
C PHE A 160 -12.59 6.17 2.09
N GLN A 161 -13.35 6.60 1.07
CA GLN A 161 -14.27 7.71 1.22
C GLN A 161 -15.36 7.42 2.25
N HIS A 162 -15.98 6.25 2.16
CA HIS A 162 -16.97 5.80 3.12
C HIS A 162 -16.36 5.66 4.52
N TYR A 163 -15.19 5.04 4.60
CA TYR A 163 -14.50 4.79 5.86
C TYR A 163 -14.08 6.10 6.55
N ALA A 164 -13.51 7.04 5.81
CA ALA A 164 -13.11 8.34 6.33
C ALA A 164 -14.31 9.14 6.85
N SER A 165 -15.44 9.14 6.14
CA SER A 165 -16.66 9.82 6.58
C SER A 165 -17.24 9.23 7.86
N ARG A 166 -17.09 7.91 8.06
CA ARG A 166 -17.63 7.21 9.24
C ARG A 166 -16.78 7.37 10.49
N HIS A 167 -15.48 7.56 10.34
CA HIS A 167 -14.52 7.69 11.44
C HIS A 167 -13.99 9.11 11.64
N GLU A 168 -14.62 10.12 11.02
CA GLU A 168 -14.24 11.54 11.12
C GLU A 168 -12.77 11.79 10.72
N LEU A 169 -12.28 11.02 9.71
CA LEU A 169 -10.94 11.13 9.19
C LEU A 169 -10.89 12.01 7.94
N SER A 170 -9.79 12.69 7.70
CA SER A 170 -9.57 13.43 6.46
C SER A 170 -8.62 12.71 5.52
N ILE A 171 -8.94 12.71 4.20
CA ILE A 171 -8.05 12.21 3.17
C ILE A 171 -7.12 13.35 2.77
N ALA A 172 -5.93 13.39 3.37
CA ALA A 172 -4.96 14.46 3.16
C ALA A 172 -4.35 14.40 1.75
N ARG A 173 -4.04 13.20 1.25
CA ARG A 173 -3.45 13.01 -0.08
C ARG A 173 -3.81 11.63 -0.63
N ARG A 174 -3.99 11.56 -1.97
CA ARG A 174 -4.19 10.30 -2.68
C ARG A 174 -3.68 10.41 -4.10
N PHE A 175 -3.15 9.31 -4.62
CA PHE A 175 -2.69 9.24 -6.01
C PHE A 175 -2.68 7.80 -6.53
N LEU A 176 -2.68 7.67 -7.84
CA LEU A 176 -2.44 6.43 -8.54
C LEU A 176 -0.95 6.31 -8.86
N HIS A 177 -0.37 5.15 -8.61
CA HIS A 177 1.02 4.87 -8.92
C HIS A 177 1.11 3.96 -10.15
N CYS A 178 1.89 4.41 -11.13
CA CYS A 178 2.12 3.75 -12.40
C CYS A 178 3.55 3.24 -12.45
N ASN A 179 3.76 1.98 -12.11
CA ASN A 179 5.07 1.33 -12.04
C ASN A 179 5.46 0.76 -13.42
N PHE A 180 6.06 1.58 -14.29
CA PHE A 180 6.54 1.14 -15.61
C PHE A 180 8.06 1.10 -15.62
N SER A 181 8.63 -0.01 -16.10
CA SER A 181 10.07 -0.19 -16.25
C SER A 181 10.72 0.92 -17.08
N HIS A 182 12.02 1.18 -16.84
CA HIS A 182 12.80 2.17 -17.59
C HIS A 182 13.22 1.70 -19.01
N THR A 183 12.73 0.54 -19.46
CA THR A 183 12.95 0.06 -20.84
C THR A 183 12.25 0.97 -21.86
N TRP A 184 12.67 0.90 -23.14
CA TRP A 184 12.02 1.67 -24.20
C TRP A 184 10.52 1.38 -24.33
N ARG A 185 10.11 0.12 -24.10
CA ARG A 185 8.68 -0.29 -24.07
C ARG A 185 7.95 0.35 -22.91
N GLY A 186 8.54 0.30 -21.70
CA GLY A 186 7.97 0.94 -20.52
C GLY A 186 7.83 2.46 -20.68
N ASN A 187 8.82 3.10 -21.30
CA ASN A 187 8.77 4.53 -21.60
C ASN A 187 7.66 4.89 -22.62
N LEU A 188 7.46 4.05 -23.65
CA LEU A 188 6.38 4.22 -24.61
C LEU A 188 5.01 4.07 -23.93
N VAL A 189 4.82 3.03 -23.13
CA VAL A 189 3.59 2.83 -22.36
C VAL A 189 3.35 4.02 -21.43
N ARG A 190 4.37 4.47 -20.69
CA ARG A 190 4.30 5.63 -19.82
C ARG A 190 3.86 6.90 -20.58
N ALA A 191 4.42 7.14 -21.76
CA ALA A 191 4.05 8.27 -22.61
C ALA A 191 2.57 8.18 -23.04
N CYS A 192 2.10 7.02 -23.48
CA CYS A 192 0.70 6.78 -23.84
C CYS A 192 -0.23 6.99 -22.62
N VAL A 193 0.11 6.43 -21.47
CA VAL A 193 -0.69 6.59 -20.25
C VAL A 193 -0.77 8.05 -19.81
N LYS A 194 0.34 8.79 -19.91
CA LYS A 194 0.36 10.24 -19.64
C LYS A 194 -0.51 11.02 -20.64
N PHE A 195 -0.36 10.75 -21.93
CA PHE A 195 -1.09 11.45 -22.98
C PHE A 195 -2.60 11.24 -22.87
N PHE A 196 -3.05 9.99 -22.72
CA PHE A 196 -4.47 9.66 -22.59
C PHE A 196 -4.99 9.78 -21.16
N ASN A 197 -4.12 10.07 -20.19
CA ASN A 197 -4.43 10.17 -18.76
C ASN A 197 -5.22 8.97 -18.21
N LEU A 198 -4.76 7.75 -18.51
CA LEU A 198 -5.46 6.51 -18.20
C LEU A 198 -5.29 6.10 -16.73
N ASP A 199 -6.31 6.31 -15.89
CA ASP A 199 -6.34 5.84 -14.50
C ASP A 199 -6.28 4.32 -14.41
N SER A 200 -6.88 3.63 -15.38
CA SER A 200 -6.89 2.16 -15.48
C SER A 200 -5.52 1.54 -15.71
N ALA A 201 -4.50 2.32 -16.04
CA ALA A 201 -3.15 1.80 -16.24
C ALA A 201 -2.29 1.81 -14.96
N ALA A 202 -2.81 2.35 -13.86
CA ALA A 202 -2.11 2.35 -12.58
C ALA A 202 -2.14 0.97 -11.92
N GLN A 203 -1.00 0.55 -11.36
CA GLN A 203 -0.85 -0.73 -10.68
C GLN A 203 -1.20 -0.67 -9.20
N SER A 204 -1.08 0.49 -8.55
CA SER A 204 -1.47 0.64 -7.15
C SER A 204 -2.12 1.99 -6.85
N TYR A 205 -2.89 2.01 -5.78
CA TYR A 205 -3.55 3.18 -5.21
C TYR A 205 -2.92 3.50 -3.86
N TRP A 206 -2.55 4.76 -3.67
CA TRP A 206 -1.92 5.28 -2.47
C TRP A 206 -2.79 6.34 -1.82
N ILE A 207 -2.94 6.23 -0.51
CA ILE A 207 -3.74 7.15 0.28
C ILE A 207 -3.02 7.52 1.58
N LEU A 208 -2.97 8.81 1.87
CA LEU A 208 -2.57 9.35 3.15
C LEU A 208 -3.81 9.90 3.85
N ILE A 209 -4.11 9.34 4.99
CA ILE A 209 -5.21 9.74 5.86
C ILE A 209 -4.62 10.54 7.00
N GLU A 210 -5.26 11.63 7.37
CA GLU A 210 -4.94 12.44 8.54
C GLU A 210 -6.09 12.33 9.54
N LYS A 211 -5.73 12.05 10.78
CA LYS A 211 -6.63 11.97 11.92
C LYS A 211 -6.80 13.38 12.50
N ASN A 212 -8.04 13.81 12.65
CA ASN A 212 -8.38 15.17 13.16
C ASN A 212 -8.20 15.28 14.66
#